data_1b83de1ed52810762718e095ae861dd5
#
_entry.id   1b83de1ed52810762718e095ae861dd5
#
_cell.length_a   1.000
_cell.length_b   1.000
_cell.length_c   1.000
_cell.angle_alpha   90.00
_cell.angle_beta   90.00
_cell.angle_gamma   90.00
#
_symmetry.space_group_name_H-M   'P 1'
#
loop_
_entity.id
_entity.type
_entity.pdbx_description
1 polymer ?
#
loop_
_entity_poly.entity_id
_entity_poly.type
_entity_poly.pdbx_seq_one_letter_code
_entity_poly.pdbx_strand_id
1 'polypeptide(L)'
;MSIPTKSPGDPGKTRRSHARANRARILGAAVTAFVADPDASMDDVARTAGVVRRTVYAHFPSREALVERIADEASAALVAAMGDEARQPERPDLAVAVMALRTWPIGDRFRMLLSFARRELVEQRIHDLLGVVRDRDVRVVEHGQRSGVFSSYLSPSVLVALAESMTMTLLDQANSGEVQDSGESFAVAYLAVLGLTPADGARVVDEARRWLREHQDVPKS
;
A
#
# COMPACT_ATOMS: atom_id res chain seq x y z
N MET A 1 15.90 -46.27 -29.31
CA MET A 1 14.83 -45.72 -28.48
C MET A 1 15.49 -45.24 -27.17
N SER A 2 15.90 -43.97 -27.12
CA SER A 2 16.62 -43.40 -25.97
C SER A 2 15.62 -42.72 -25.07
N ILE A 3 15.59 -43.14 -23.80
CA ILE A 3 14.74 -42.55 -22.74
C ILE A 3 15.46 -41.28 -22.26
N PRO A 4 14.80 -40.10 -22.20
CA PRO A 4 15.41 -38.89 -21.62
C PRO A 4 15.48 -39.03 -20.11
N THR A 5 16.68 -39.08 -19.58
CA THR A 5 16.99 -38.97 -18.13
C THR A 5 16.66 -37.57 -17.64
N LYS A 6 15.61 -37.46 -16.81
CA LYS A 6 15.21 -36.24 -16.09
C LYS A 6 16.32 -35.90 -15.09
N SER A 7 17.04 -34.81 -15.34
CA SER A 7 18.06 -34.30 -14.40
C SER A 7 17.42 -34.02 -13.02
N PRO A 8 18.03 -34.46 -11.90
CA PRO A 8 17.55 -34.13 -10.57
C PRO A 8 17.75 -32.64 -10.33
N GLY A 9 16.64 -31.92 -10.02
CA GLY A 9 16.66 -30.51 -9.69
C GLY A 9 17.58 -30.24 -8.48
N ASP A 10 18.35 -29.17 -8.57
CA ASP A 10 19.32 -28.71 -7.54
C ASP A 10 18.64 -28.63 -6.17
N PRO A 11 19.04 -29.44 -5.17
CA PRO A 11 18.43 -29.47 -3.83
C PRO A 11 18.59 -28.13 -3.09
N GLY A 12 19.56 -27.30 -3.44
CA GLY A 12 19.73 -25.95 -2.90
C GLY A 12 18.65 -24.98 -3.37
N LYS A 13 18.20 -25.09 -4.63
CA LYS A 13 17.16 -24.26 -5.22
C LYS A 13 15.78 -24.58 -4.63
N THR A 14 15.51 -25.86 -4.41
CA THR A 14 14.26 -26.34 -3.80
C THR A 14 14.15 -25.88 -2.33
N ARG A 15 15.23 -25.97 -1.56
CA ARG A 15 15.25 -25.54 -0.16
C ARG A 15 15.05 -24.02 0.00
N ARG A 16 15.65 -23.22 -0.87
CA ARG A 16 15.44 -21.75 -0.91
C ARG A 16 14.01 -21.38 -1.29
N SER A 17 13.41 -22.09 -2.22
CA SER A 17 12.02 -21.92 -2.63
C SER A 17 11.05 -22.21 -1.47
N HIS A 18 11.24 -23.33 -0.76
CA HIS A 18 10.42 -23.66 0.42
C HIS A 18 10.58 -22.64 1.56
N ALA A 19 11.79 -22.14 1.80
CA ALA A 19 12.02 -21.11 2.81
C ALA A 19 11.31 -19.80 2.48
N ARG A 20 11.33 -19.38 1.20
CA ARG A 20 10.59 -18.20 0.73
C ARG A 20 9.08 -18.38 0.84
N ALA A 21 8.55 -19.54 0.44
CA ALA A 21 7.12 -19.86 0.55
C ALA A 21 6.65 -19.88 2.01
N ASN A 22 7.43 -20.45 2.92
CA ASN A 22 7.15 -20.43 4.36
C ASN A 22 7.15 -19.01 4.92
N ARG A 23 8.14 -18.18 4.55
CA ARG A 23 8.23 -16.79 4.98
C ARG A 23 7.00 -15.99 4.54
N ALA A 24 6.60 -16.10 3.27
CA ALA A 24 5.41 -15.43 2.75
C ALA A 24 4.12 -15.90 3.45
N ARG A 25 4.01 -17.22 3.72
CA ARG A 25 2.87 -17.77 4.46
C ARG A 25 2.78 -17.25 5.89
N ILE A 26 3.91 -17.16 6.60
CA ILE A 26 3.97 -16.60 7.96
C ILE A 26 3.57 -15.12 7.95
N LEU A 27 4.04 -14.33 6.98
CA LEU A 27 3.66 -12.92 6.85
C LEU A 27 2.17 -12.75 6.60
N GLY A 28 1.58 -13.51 5.65
CA GLY A 28 0.13 -13.48 5.41
C GLY A 28 -0.68 -13.89 6.64
N ALA A 29 -0.23 -14.92 7.37
CA ALA A 29 -0.87 -15.35 8.62
C ALA A 29 -0.75 -14.31 9.73
N ALA A 30 0.38 -13.59 9.81
CA ALA A 30 0.58 -12.52 10.77
C ALA A 30 -0.39 -11.35 10.50
N VAL A 31 -0.54 -10.94 9.23
CA VAL A 31 -1.55 -9.95 8.85
C VAL A 31 -2.93 -10.37 9.32
N THR A 32 -3.33 -11.62 9.04
CA THR A 32 -4.63 -12.16 9.45
C THR A 32 -4.80 -12.18 10.97
N ALA A 33 -3.77 -12.63 11.70
CA ALA A 33 -3.80 -12.70 13.16
C ALA A 33 -3.90 -11.32 13.80
N PHE A 34 -3.08 -10.35 13.36
CA PHE A 34 -3.06 -8.98 13.90
C PHE A 34 -4.30 -8.16 13.52
N VAL A 35 -4.94 -8.48 12.38
CA VAL A 35 -6.25 -7.91 12.01
C VAL A 35 -7.35 -8.42 12.93
N ALA A 36 -7.34 -9.71 13.28
CA ALA A 36 -8.33 -10.30 14.16
C ALA A 36 -8.11 -9.89 15.64
N ASP A 37 -6.86 -9.80 16.07
CA ASP A 37 -6.45 -9.41 17.42
C ASP A 37 -5.12 -8.64 17.34
N PRO A 38 -5.12 -7.31 17.56
CA PRO A 38 -3.89 -6.51 17.57
C PRO A 38 -2.85 -6.97 18.61
N ASP A 39 -3.27 -7.64 19.68
CA ASP A 39 -2.38 -8.17 20.71
C ASP A 39 -1.98 -9.64 20.48
N ALA A 40 -2.32 -10.22 19.32
CA ALA A 40 -1.96 -11.58 18.94
C ALA A 40 -0.47 -11.86 19.15
N SER A 41 -0.18 -13.01 19.73
CA SER A 41 1.19 -13.47 20.01
C SER A 41 1.84 -14.13 18.79
N MET A 42 3.15 -14.33 18.84
CA MET A 42 3.89 -15.12 17.84
C MET A 42 3.39 -16.57 17.77
N ASP A 43 2.76 -17.08 18.83
CA ASP A 43 2.16 -18.42 18.87
C ASP A 43 0.82 -18.43 18.11
N ASP A 44 0.04 -17.35 18.18
CA ASP A 44 -1.16 -17.18 17.39
C ASP A 44 -0.83 -17.08 15.90
N VAL A 45 0.23 -16.35 15.55
CA VAL A 45 0.75 -16.31 14.18
C VAL A 45 1.17 -17.71 13.71
N ALA A 46 1.88 -18.47 14.54
CA ALA A 46 2.29 -19.84 14.20
C ALA A 46 1.08 -20.75 13.94
N ARG A 47 0.04 -20.65 14.79
CA ARG A 47 -1.22 -21.38 14.66
C ARG A 47 -1.95 -21.02 13.36
N THR A 48 -2.09 -19.73 13.09
CA THR A 48 -2.73 -19.20 11.86
C THR A 48 -1.96 -19.61 10.60
N ALA A 49 -0.61 -19.62 10.67
CA ALA A 49 0.25 -20.06 9.57
C ALA A 49 0.29 -21.60 9.38
N GLY A 50 -0.24 -22.38 10.31
CA GLY A 50 -0.12 -23.84 10.28
C GLY A 50 1.32 -24.34 10.38
N VAL A 51 2.17 -23.64 11.18
CA VAL A 51 3.56 -24.02 11.42
C VAL A 51 3.85 -24.09 12.91
N VAL A 52 4.94 -24.76 13.28
CA VAL A 52 5.40 -24.78 14.68
C VAL A 52 6.07 -23.45 15.04
N ARG A 53 5.97 -23.04 16.31
CA ARG A 53 6.55 -21.80 16.86
C ARG A 53 8.02 -21.60 16.43
N ARG A 54 8.84 -22.66 16.51
CA ARG A 54 10.26 -22.62 16.10
C ARG A 54 10.43 -22.18 14.65
N THR A 55 9.51 -22.49 13.77
CA THR A 55 9.57 -22.07 12.36
C THR A 55 9.33 -20.57 12.22
N VAL A 56 8.40 -19.99 12.99
CA VAL A 56 8.18 -18.54 13.00
C VAL A 56 9.42 -17.81 13.49
N TYR A 57 9.97 -18.22 14.64
CA TYR A 57 11.17 -17.57 15.20
C TYR A 57 12.43 -17.76 14.35
N ALA A 58 12.51 -18.82 13.55
CA ALA A 58 13.60 -19.01 12.58
C ALA A 58 13.58 -18.00 11.43
N HIS A 59 12.38 -17.44 11.10
CA HIS A 59 12.21 -16.43 10.06
C HIS A 59 12.12 -15.00 10.61
N PHE A 60 11.53 -14.84 11.80
CA PHE A 60 11.28 -13.57 12.45
C PHE A 60 11.62 -13.70 13.94
N PRO A 61 12.76 -13.14 14.39
CA PRO A 61 13.27 -13.35 15.74
C PRO A 61 12.39 -12.71 16.83
N SER A 62 11.58 -11.73 16.48
CA SER A 62 10.67 -11.06 17.40
C SER A 62 9.39 -10.59 16.67
N ARG A 63 8.42 -10.14 17.45
CA ARG A 63 7.18 -9.55 16.95
C ARG A 63 7.45 -8.25 16.20
N GLU A 64 8.34 -7.42 16.72
CA GLU A 64 8.76 -6.15 16.12
C GLU A 64 9.39 -6.41 14.74
N ALA A 65 10.29 -7.39 14.60
CA ALA A 65 10.90 -7.76 13.31
C ALA A 65 9.85 -8.26 12.30
N LEU A 66 8.78 -8.91 12.76
CA LEU A 66 7.67 -9.34 11.95
C LEU A 66 6.82 -8.13 11.48
N VAL A 67 6.51 -7.18 12.39
CA VAL A 67 5.77 -5.95 12.10
C VAL A 67 6.55 -5.07 11.12
N GLU A 68 7.84 -4.85 11.34
CA GLU A 68 8.71 -4.12 10.42
C GLU A 68 8.68 -4.73 9.01
N ARG A 69 8.75 -6.06 8.92
CA ARG A 69 8.70 -6.71 7.61
C ARG A 69 7.36 -6.56 6.91
N ILE A 70 6.26 -6.57 7.65
CA ILE A 70 4.92 -6.30 7.09
C ILE A 70 4.85 -4.86 6.59
N ALA A 71 5.38 -3.90 7.34
CA ALA A 71 5.45 -2.50 6.94
C ALA A 71 6.28 -2.31 5.66
N ASP A 72 7.43 -2.98 5.53
CA ASP A 72 8.23 -3.00 4.30
C ASP A 72 7.45 -3.55 3.10
N GLU A 73 6.67 -4.63 3.29
CA GLU A 73 5.83 -5.21 2.22
C GLU A 73 4.68 -4.27 1.83
N ALA A 74 4.06 -3.60 2.80
CA ALA A 74 3.04 -2.60 2.52
C ALA A 74 3.61 -1.42 1.72
N SER A 75 4.78 -0.89 2.13
CA SER A 75 5.47 0.17 1.39
C SER A 75 5.84 -0.28 -0.03
N ALA A 76 6.40 -1.46 -0.20
CA ALA A 76 6.73 -2.00 -1.52
C ALA A 76 5.47 -2.18 -2.40
N ALA A 77 4.35 -2.61 -1.80
CA ALA A 77 3.07 -2.73 -2.50
C ALA A 77 2.51 -1.37 -2.92
N LEU A 78 2.64 -0.33 -2.06
CA LEU A 78 2.27 1.04 -2.41
C LEU A 78 3.08 1.56 -3.59
N VAL A 79 4.42 1.42 -3.53
CA VAL A 79 5.30 1.83 -4.64
C VAL A 79 4.95 1.09 -5.93
N ALA A 80 4.69 -0.21 -5.86
CA ALA A 80 4.27 -1.00 -7.03
C ALA A 80 2.91 -0.53 -7.58
N ALA A 81 1.94 -0.20 -6.70
CA ALA A 81 0.63 0.30 -7.09
C ALA A 81 0.69 1.67 -7.77
N MET A 82 1.65 2.51 -7.39
CA MET A 82 1.86 3.80 -8.05
C MET A 82 2.20 3.64 -9.55
N GLY A 83 2.80 2.53 -9.93
CA GLY A 83 3.18 2.25 -11.32
C GLY A 83 4.33 3.13 -11.83
N ASP A 84 4.62 2.99 -13.13
CA ASP A 84 5.67 3.75 -13.81
C ASP A 84 5.28 5.23 -13.94
N GLU A 85 6.17 6.14 -13.55
CA GLU A 85 5.95 7.58 -13.63
C GLU A 85 5.76 8.05 -15.08
N ALA A 86 6.46 7.44 -16.03
CA ALA A 86 6.33 7.74 -17.46
C ALA A 86 4.98 7.37 -18.08
N ARG A 87 4.18 6.56 -17.38
CA ARG A 87 2.85 6.11 -17.81
C ARG A 87 1.71 6.75 -17.01
N GLN A 88 1.98 7.82 -16.29
CA GLN A 88 0.95 8.55 -15.57
C GLN A 88 0.24 9.55 -16.49
N PRO A 89 -1.00 9.94 -16.16
CA PRO A 89 -1.66 11.04 -16.85
C PRO A 89 -0.83 12.33 -16.77
N GLU A 90 -0.78 13.07 -17.88
CA GLU A 90 -0.10 14.39 -17.91
C GLU A 90 -0.86 15.45 -17.09
N ARG A 91 -2.19 15.33 -17.02
CA ARG A 91 -3.04 16.25 -16.24
C ARG A 91 -2.85 15.97 -14.75
N PRO A 92 -2.48 16.99 -13.94
CA PRO A 92 -2.17 16.80 -12.52
C PRO A 92 -3.37 16.31 -11.69
N ASP A 93 -4.56 16.81 -11.95
CA ASP A 93 -5.80 16.40 -11.28
C ASP A 93 -6.11 14.92 -11.54
N LEU A 94 -5.99 14.50 -12.81
CA LEU A 94 -6.19 13.11 -13.20
C LEU A 94 -5.10 12.20 -12.59
N ALA A 95 -3.84 12.66 -12.54
CA ALA A 95 -2.74 11.92 -11.95
C ALA A 95 -2.96 11.67 -10.45
N VAL A 96 -3.41 12.70 -9.70
CA VAL A 96 -3.77 12.57 -8.27
C VAL A 96 -4.90 11.55 -8.09
N ALA A 97 -5.97 11.64 -8.88
CA ALA A 97 -7.10 10.72 -8.76
C ALA A 97 -6.71 9.27 -9.10
N VAL A 98 -5.92 9.05 -10.17
CA VAL A 98 -5.41 7.72 -10.55
C VAL A 98 -4.54 7.15 -9.43
N MET A 99 -3.66 7.96 -8.83
CA MET A 99 -2.79 7.52 -7.75
C MET A 99 -3.58 7.18 -6.49
N ALA A 100 -4.55 8.02 -6.11
CA ALA A 100 -5.45 7.75 -4.99
C ALA A 100 -6.19 6.42 -5.15
N LEU A 101 -6.81 6.18 -6.30
CA LEU A 101 -7.55 4.95 -6.59
C LEU A 101 -6.66 3.70 -6.65
N ARG A 102 -5.40 3.81 -7.07
CA ARG A 102 -4.44 2.70 -7.09
C ARG A 102 -3.90 2.35 -5.72
N THR A 103 -3.65 3.35 -4.88
CA THR A 103 -3.01 3.17 -3.57
C THR A 103 -4.01 2.84 -2.47
N TRP A 104 -5.27 3.30 -2.58
CA TRP A 104 -6.31 3.06 -1.59
C TRP A 104 -6.51 1.58 -1.24
N PRO A 105 -6.62 0.62 -2.20
CA PRO A 105 -6.80 -0.79 -1.86
C PRO A 105 -5.63 -1.37 -1.06
N ILE A 106 -4.43 -0.81 -1.23
CA ILE A 106 -3.26 -1.21 -0.43
C ILE A 106 -3.40 -0.68 1.00
N GLY A 107 -3.73 0.61 1.15
CA GLY A 107 -4.01 1.23 2.45
C GLY A 107 -5.12 0.48 3.19
N ASP A 108 -6.23 0.21 2.52
CA ASP A 108 -7.38 -0.53 3.07
C ASP A 108 -6.99 -1.95 3.51
N ARG A 109 -6.22 -2.68 2.71
CA ARG A 109 -5.71 -4.02 3.05
C ARG A 109 -4.85 -4.02 4.32
N PHE A 110 -4.06 -2.96 4.52
CA PHE A 110 -3.14 -2.85 5.64
C PHE A 110 -3.64 -1.94 6.77
N ARG A 111 -4.88 -1.39 6.68
CA ARG A 111 -5.40 -0.39 7.63
C ARG A 111 -5.36 -0.83 9.09
N MET A 112 -5.73 -2.08 9.38
CA MET A 112 -5.68 -2.61 10.74
C MET A 112 -4.24 -2.70 11.25
N LEU A 113 -3.29 -3.02 10.37
CA LEU A 113 -1.88 -3.05 10.69
C LEU A 113 -1.28 -1.65 10.84
N LEU A 114 -1.77 -0.66 10.09
CA LEU A 114 -1.36 0.73 10.26
C LEU A 114 -1.79 1.28 11.62
N SER A 115 -3.03 1.02 12.06
CA SER A 115 -3.49 1.34 13.41
C SER A 115 -2.64 0.69 14.50
N PHE A 116 -2.23 -0.56 14.27
CA PHE A 116 -1.34 -1.31 15.15
C PHE A 116 0.11 -0.80 15.07
N ALA A 117 0.66 -0.61 13.87
CA ALA A 117 2.02 -0.13 13.65
C ALA A 117 2.26 1.25 14.29
N ARG A 118 1.24 2.12 14.34
CA ARG A 118 1.30 3.41 15.06
C ARG A 118 1.51 3.25 16.58
N ARG A 119 1.19 2.10 17.15
CA ARG A 119 1.46 1.79 18.57
C ARG A 119 2.84 1.16 18.78
N GLU A 120 3.31 0.39 17.82
CA GLU A 120 4.52 -0.45 17.92
C GLU A 120 5.74 0.17 17.23
N LEU A 121 5.52 0.89 16.11
CA LEU A 121 6.59 1.54 15.35
C LEU A 121 6.72 3.00 15.76
N VAL A 122 7.95 3.49 15.79
CA VAL A 122 8.23 4.90 15.93
C VAL A 122 7.63 5.66 14.74
N GLU A 123 6.93 6.76 14.99
CA GLU A 123 6.26 7.59 13.98
C GLU A 123 7.20 7.93 12.80
N GLN A 124 8.48 8.17 13.08
CA GLN A 124 9.51 8.40 12.07
C GLN A 124 9.63 7.23 11.08
N ARG A 125 9.50 5.99 11.54
CA ARG A 125 9.62 4.81 10.66
C ARG A 125 8.46 4.74 9.65
N ILE A 126 7.24 5.06 10.07
CA ILE A 126 6.08 5.15 9.17
C ILE A 126 6.29 6.28 8.17
N HIS A 127 6.79 7.42 8.64
CA HIS A 127 7.12 8.56 7.77
C HIS A 127 8.14 8.17 6.68
N ASP A 128 9.21 7.45 7.03
CA ASP A 128 10.24 7.00 6.09
C ASP A 128 9.68 6.00 5.06
N LEU A 129 8.81 5.07 5.49
CA LEU A 129 8.19 4.08 4.62
C LEU A 129 7.28 4.72 3.55
N LEU A 130 6.63 5.84 3.89
CA LEU A 130 5.75 6.59 2.97
C LEU A 130 6.50 7.65 2.16
N GLY A 131 7.79 7.87 2.41
CA GLY A 131 8.59 8.95 1.80
C GLY A 131 8.55 8.95 0.27
N VAL A 132 8.68 7.78 -0.38
CA VAL A 132 8.66 7.67 -1.85
C VAL A 132 7.30 8.10 -2.43
N VAL A 133 6.20 7.73 -1.75
CA VAL A 133 4.84 8.13 -2.15
C VAL A 133 4.70 9.63 -2.01
N ARG A 134 5.09 10.17 -0.86
CA ARG A 134 5.05 11.60 -0.54
C ARG A 134 5.83 12.45 -1.55
N ASP A 135 7.07 12.06 -1.85
CA ASP A 135 7.91 12.81 -2.78
C ASP A 135 7.29 12.90 -4.17
N ARG A 136 6.63 11.84 -4.61
CA ARG A 136 5.92 11.82 -5.89
C ARG A 136 4.69 12.70 -5.86
N ASP A 137 3.87 12.61 -4.82
CA ASP A 137 2.69 13.44 -4.62
C ASP A 137 3.07 14.93 -4.61
N VAL A 138 4.14 15.30 -3.90
CA VAL A 138 4.62 16.68 -3.85
C VAL A 138 4.96 17.20 -5.27
N ARG A 139 5.65 16.40 -6.10
CA ARG A 139 5.96 16.80 -7.48
C ARG A 139 4.71 17.01 -8.35
N VAL A 140 3.71 16.14 -8.21
CA VAL A 140 2.45 16.26 -8.95
C VAL A 140 1.67 17.49 -8.50
N VAL A 141 1.59 17.74 -7.18
CA VAL A 141 0.90 18.92 -6.62
C VAL A 141 1.63 20.21 -7.05
N GLU A 142 2.96 20.24 -7.00
CA GLU A 142 3.76 21.37 -7.46
C GLU A 142 3.54 21.66 -8.95
N HIS A 143 3.49 20.63 -9.79
CA HIS A 143 3.15 20.78 -11.20
C HIS A 143 1.73 21.35 -11.39
N GLY A 144 0.75 20.84 -10.63
CA GLY A 144 -0.62 21.32 -10.67
C GLY A 144 -0.78 22.78 -10.22
N GLN A 145 -0.02 23.22 -9.22
CA GLN A 145 0.01 24.63 -8.80
C GLN A 145 0.64 25.53 -9.88
N ARG A 146 1.75 25.10 -10.48
CA ARG A 146 2.41 25.87 -11.55
C ARG A 146 1.56 25.99 -12.82
N SER A 147 0.76 24.98 -13.13
CA SER A 147 -0.16 24.98 -14.28
C SER A 147 -1.52 25.64 -13.99
N GLY A 148 -1.76 26.08 -12.75
CA GLY A 148 -3.02 26.70 -12.34
C GLY A 148 -4.20 25.73 -12.16
N VAL A 149 -3.95 24.43 -12.18
CA VAL A 149 -4.95 23.39 -11.93
C VAL A 149 -5.29 23.30 -10.44
N PHE A 150 -4.29 23.45 -9.57
CA PHE A 150 -4.43 23.43 -8.13
C PHE A 150 -4.23 24.81 -7.51
N SER A 151 -4.93 25.05 -6.41
CA SER A 151 -4.78 26.27 -5.62
C SER A 151 -3.42 26.36 -4.93
N SER A 152 -2.85 27.57 -4.87
CA SER A 152 -1.54 27.85 -4.26
C SER A 152 -1.66 28.47 -2.86
N TYR A 153 -2.74 28.18 -2.11
CA TYR A 153 -2.97 28.74 -0.76
C TYR A 153 -2.03 28.16 0.31
N LEU A 154 -1.49 26.97 0.07
CA LEU A 154 -0.45 26.33 0.89
C LEU A 154 0.64 25.74 -0.02
N SER A 155 1.81 25.46 0.56
CA SER A 155 2.88 24.78 -0.19
C SER A 155 2.52 23.35 -0.56
N PRO A 156 3.08 22.78 -1.63
CA PRO A 156 2.82 21.39 -2.04
C PRO A 156 3.03 20.38 -0.91
N SER A 157 4.11 20.52 -0.15
CA SER A 157 4.43 19.63 0.97
C SER A 157 3.38 19.65 2.09
N VAL A 158 2.81 20.83 2.39
CA VAL A 158 1.75 20.96 3.40
C VAL A 158 0.44 20.35 2.91
N LEU A 159 0.08 20.57 1.63
CA LEU A 159 -1.13 19.96 1.04
C LEU A 159 -1.03 18.43 1.02
N VAL A 160 0.12 17.88 0.69
CA VAL A 160 0.35 16.42 0.74
C VAL A 160 0.30 15.89 2.17
N ALA A 161 0.86 16.59 3.16
CA ALA A 161 0.77 16.20 4.56
C ALA A 161 -0.68 16.19 5.08
N LEU A 162 -1.52 17.15 4.65
CA LEU A 162 -2.95 17.16 4.94
C LEU A 162 -3.65 15.94 4.31
N ALA A 163 -3.33 15.59 3.06
CA ALA A 163 -3.88 14.42 2.40
C ALA A 163 -3.47 13.11 3.10
N GLU A 164 -2.20 13.00 3.54
CA GLU A 164 -1.74 11.86 4.34
C GLU A 164 -2.52 11.73 5.65
N SER A 165 -2.70 12.84 6.37
CA SER A 165 -3.47 12.85 7.62
C SER A 165 -4.93 12.46 7.42
N MET A 166 -5.54 12.94 6.33
CA MET A 166 -6.90 12.56 5.92
C MET A 166 -6.98 11.07 5.58
N THR A 167 -6.00 10.54 4.85
CA THR A 167 -5.92 9.10 4.53
C THR A 167 -5.92 8.27 5.80
N MET A 168 -5.06 8.60 6.78
CA MET A 168 -4.99 7.88 8.05
C MET A 168 -6.32 7.93 8.81
N THR A 169 -6.96 9.10 8.84
CA THR A 169 -8.26 9.28 9.49
C THR A 169 -9.33 8.42 8.81
N LEU A 170 -9.40 8.41 7.48
CA LEU A 170 -10.39 7.62 6.75
C LEU A 170 -10.17 6.11 6.92
N LEU A 171 -8.92 5.66 6.95
CA LEU A 171 -8.59 4.26 7.22
C LEU A 171 -8.97 3.85 8.65
N ASP A 172 -8.79 4.74 9.65
CA ASP A 172 -9.24 4.49 11.02
C ASP A 172 -10.78 4.44 11.11
N GLN A 173 -11.51 5.31 10.41
CA GLN A 173 -12.98 5.27 10.33
C GLN A 173 -13.50 4.03 9.57
N ALA A 174 -12.75 3.56 8.58
CA ALA A 174 -13.06 2.28 7.92
C ALA A 174 -12.87 1.08 8.87
N ASN A 175 -11.92 1.15 9.82
CA ASN A 175 -11.75 0.12 10.86
C ASN A 175 -12.94 0.05 11.82
N SER A 176 -13.57 1.19 12.15
CA SER A 176 -14.79 1.24 12.98
C SER A 176 -16.08 0.89 12.23
N GLY A 177 -16.01 0.67 10.90
CA GLY A 177 -17.17 0.39 10.06
C GLY A 177 -17.99 1.63 9.67
N GLU A 178 -17.54 2.83 10.03
CA GLU A 178 -18.21 4.11 9.74
C GLU A 178 -18.07 4.49 8.26
N VAL A 179 -17.01 4.06 7.60
CA VAL A 179 -16.72 4.36 6.20
C VAL A 179 -16.54 3.07 5.42
N GLN A 180 -17.32 2.94 4.33
CA GLN A 180 -17.08 1.93 3.29
C GLN A 180 -16.76 2.70 2.01
N ASP A 181 -15.48 2.76 1.65
CA ASP A 181 -15.00 3.49 0.48
C ASP A 181 -14.14 2.60 -0.41
N SER A 182 -14.28 2.79 -1.72
CA SER A 182 -13.44 2.16 -2.75
C SER A 182 -12.24 3.04 -3.13
N GLY A 183 -12.00 4.13 -2.39
CA GLY A 183 -11.01 5.17 -2.68
C GLY A 183 -11.59 6.36 -3.46
N GLU A 184 -12.84 6.31 -3.87
CA GLU A 184 -13.48 7.38 -4.64
C GLU A 184 -13.73 8.62 -3.80
N SER A 185 -14.33 8.45 -2.61
CA SER A 185 -14.57 9.56 -1.69
C SER A 185 -13.26 10.17 -1.21
N PHE A 186 -12.25 9.34 -0.94
CA PHE A 186 -10.90 9.81 -0.63
C PHE A 186 -10.33 10.65 -1.77
N ALA A 187 -10.40 10.17 -3.03
CA ALA A 187 -9.87 10.89 -4.19
C ALA A 187 -10.58 12.24 -4.40
N VAL A 188 -11.92 12.29 -4.25
CA VAL A 188 -12.69 13.54 -4.31
C VAL A 188 -12.28 14.49 -3.20
N ALA A 189 -12.14 14.01 -1.96
CA ALA A 189 -11.73 14.82 -0.82
C ALA A 189 -10.30 15.36 -0.99
N TYR A 190 -9.38 14.55 -1.52
CA TYR A 190 -8.02 15.00 -1.81
C TYR A 190 -8.01 16.13 -2.85
N LEU A 191 -8.74 15.96 -3.97
CA LEU A 191 -8.89 17.00 -4.99
C LEU A 191 -9.51 18.27 -4.42
N ALA A 192 -10.46 18.17 -3.48
CA ALA A 192 -11.04 19.33 -2.79
C ALA A 192 -10.00 20.05 -1.93
N VAL A 193 -9.12 19.34 -1.22
CA VAL A 193 -7.97 19.93 -0.50
C VAL A 193 -7.04 20.66 -1.46
N LEU A 194 -6.90 20.19 -2.70
CA LEU A 194 -6.11 20.85 -3.75
C LEU A 194 -6.82 22.02 -4.43
N GLY A 195 -8.09 22.30 -4.08
CA GLY A 195 -8.86 23.47 -4.52
C GLY A 195 -9.89 23.21 -5.60
N LEU A 196 -10.18 21.96 -5.97
CA LEU A 196 -11.28 21.64 -6.87
C LEU A 196 -12.63 21.68 -6.11
N THR A 197 -13.71 21.99 -6.84
CA THR A 197 -15.04 21.78 -6.26
C THR A 197 -15.32 20.27 -6.13
N PRO A 198 -16.18 19.83 -5.18
CA PRO A 198 -16.54 18.41 -5.08
C PRO A 198 -17.14 17.85 -6.40
N ALA A 199 -17.89 18.65 -7.15
CA ALA A 199 -18.46 18.24 -8.44
C ALA A 199 -17.39 18.05 -9.52
N ASP A 200 -16.37 18.92 -9.56
CA ASP A 200 -15.22 18.77 -10.45
C ASP A 200 -14.36 17.57 -10.06
N GLY A 201 -14.12 17.40 -8.77
CA GLY A 201 -13.42 16.24 -8.22
C GLY A 201 -14.08 14.92 -8.61
N ALA A 202 -15.41 14.81 -8.47
CA ALA A 202 -16.17 13.63 -8.86
C ALA A 202 -16.01 13.31 -10.36
N ARG A 203 -16.07 14.33 -11.23
CA ARG A 203 -15.84 14.15 -12.68
C ARG A 203 -14.43 13.63 -12.98
N VAL A 204 -13.42 14.17 -12.31
CA VAL A 204 -12.02 13.73 -12.46
C VAL A 204 -11.85 12.28 -11.98
N VAL A 205 -12.49 11.89 -10.88
CA VAL A 205 -12.47 10.51 -10.37
C VAL A 205 -13.11 9.54 -11.35
N ASP A 206 -14.23 9.91 -11.98
CA ASP A 206 -14.85 9.10 -13.05
C ASP A 206 -13.95 8.96 -14.28
N GLU A 207 -13.22 10.01 -14.66
CA GLU A 207 -12.19 9.94 -15.70
C GLU A 207 -11.04 9.01 -15.30
N ALA A 208 -10.58 9.11 -14.06
CA ALA A 208 -9.50 8.26 -13.54
C ALA A 208 -9.89 6.78 -13.57
N ARG A 209 -11.14 6.44 -13.24
CA ARG A 209 -11.65 5.06 -13.34
C ARG A 209 -11.66 4.55 -14.79
N ARG A 210 -12.06 5.39 -15.75
CA ARG A 210 -11.98 5.04 -17.18
C ARG A 210 -10.55 4.82 -17.62
N TRP A 211 -9.67 5.75 -17.27
CA TRP A 211 -8.26 5.68 -17.59
C TRP A 211 -7.60 4.41 -17.04
N LEU A 212 -7.90 4.03 -15.78
CA LEU A 212 -7.40 2.81 -15.16
C LEU A 212 -7.86 1.54 -15.89
N ARG A 213 -9.10 1.49 -16.38
CA ARG A 213 -9.59 0.35 -17.17
C ARG A 213 -8.89 0.21 -18.51
N GLU A 214 -8.59 1.33 -19.16
CA GLU A 214 -7.93 1.38 -20.47
C GLU A 214 -6.43 1.07 -20.38
N HIS A 215 -5.82 1.39 -19.22
CA HIS A 215 -4.39 1.23 -18.98
C HIS A 215 -4.08 0.11 -17.96
N GLN A 216 -5.04 -0.79 -17.70
CA GLN A 216 -4.75 -2.02 -16.96
C GLN A 216 -3.73 -2.84 -17.75
N ASP A 217 -2.54 -2.97 -17.19
CA ASP A 217 -1.39 -3.59 -17.84
C ASP A 217 -1.74 -4.96 -18.41
N VAL A 218 -1.56 -5.09 -19.70
CA VAL A 218 -1.32 -6.39 -20.31
C VAL A 218 -0.07 -6.96 -19.64
N PRO A 219 -0.14 -8.13 -18.98
CA PRO A 219 1.03 -8.72 -18.35
C PRO A 219 2.11 -8.88 -19.43
N LYS A 220 3.33 -8.42 -19.12
CA LYS A 220 4.50 -8.69 -19.96
C LYS A 220 4.64 -10.21 -20.07
N SER A 221 4.39 -10.71 -21.28
CA SER A 221 4.68 -12.09 -21.70
C SER A 221 6.14 -12.43 -21.51
#